data_b46acba6dfb4a782e6b102f387c86e87
#
_entry.id   b46acba6dfb4a782e6b102f387c86e87
#
_cell.length_a   1.000
_cell.length_b   1.000
_cell.length_c   1.000
_cell.angle_alpha   90.00
_cell.angle_beta   90.00
_cell.angle_gamma   90.00
#
_symmetry.space_group_name_H-M   'P 1'
#
loop_
_entity.id
_entity.type
_entity.pdbx_description
1 polymer ?
#
loop_
_entity_poly.entity_id
_entity_poly.type
_entity_poly.pdbx_seq_one_letter_code
_entity_poly.pdbx_strand_id
1 'polypeptide(L)'
;MSLKVPCKFSLTSTNKSKSIQLFFKKVFTKSDGKKEGNIVSKLSFKLAKLIDGENVIGIEAKIKTKIVGYIFLTKLQYKEDYLVYWLAPVAVDNNFQKQGIGKKIIQFALKYLKKQKVDLLMTYGDPSYYTKSGFKKTNVSIIPAPYKLSQPIGWLVNKISSKRLKIKSKPKCVLPFRNKKLWWFNKSECGLICHKWNLFF
;
A
#
# COMPACT_ATOMS: atom_id res chain seq x y z
N MET A 1 6.45 -23.63 2.91
CA MET A 1 7.19 -23.88 1.65
C MET A 1 8.18 -22.77 1.41
N SER A 2 9.46 -23.08 1.30
CA SER A 2 10.50 -22.09 0.98
C SER A 2 10.47 -21.75 -0.51
N LEU A 3 10.68 -20.47 -0.86
CA LEU A 3 10.85 -20.06 -2.26
C LEU A 3 12.04 -20.82 -2.86
N LYS A 4 11.82 -21.62 -3.91
CA LYS A 4 12.87 -22.33 -4.64
C LYS A 4 13.86 -21.39 -5.33
N VAL A 5 13.50 -20.10 -5.57
CA VAL A 5 14.35 -19.09 -6.19
C VAL A 5 14.37 -17.84 -5.31
N PRO A 6 15.55 -17.25 -5.03
CA PRO A 6 15.67 -16.08 -4.16
C PRO A 6 14.91 -14.87 -4.74
N CYS A 7 14.07 -14.27 -3.91
CA CYS A 7 13.35 -13.05 -4.23
C CYS A 7 14.13 -11.84 -3.68
N LYS A 8 14.50 -10.90 -4.56
CA LYS A 8 15.18 -9.65 -4.20
C LYS A 8 14.19 -8.53 -3.98
N PHE A 9 14.42 -7.71 -2.95
CA PHE A 9 13.61 -6.54 -2.63
C PHE A 9 14.46 -5.28 -2.80
N SER A 10 13.93 -4.26 -3.47
CA SER A 10 14.66 -3.00 -3.72
C SER A 10 13.70 -1.83 -3.87
N LEU A 11 14.20 -0.63 -3.63
CA LEU A 11 13.52 0.59 -4.04
C LEU A 11 13.46 0.62 -5.57
N THR A 12 12.37 1.15 -6.09
CA THR A 12 12.21 1.33 -7.53
C THR A 12 12.91 2.62 -7.96
N SER A 13 13.79 2.52 -8.95
CA SER A 13 14.28 3.69 -9.67
C SER A 13 13.19 4.25 -10.60
N THR A 14 13.27 5.55 -10.90
CA THR A 14 12.41 6.23 -11.89
C THR A 14 12.45 5.51 -13.25
N ASN A 15 11.48 5.70 -14.13
CA ASN A 15 11.38 5.15 -15.50
C ASN A 15 10.72 3.77 -15.71
N LYS A 16 10.05 3.21 -14.69
CA LYS A 16 9.34 1.90 -14.86
C LYS A 16 7.81 2.02 -14.85
N SER A 17 7.26 3.22 -15.05
CA SER A 17 5.81 3.48 -14.89
C SER A 17 4.93 2.53 -15.72
N LYS A 18 5.32 2.21 -16.95
CA LYS A 18 4.57 1.29 -17.81
C LYS A 18 4.60 -0.15 -17.32
N SER A 19 5.77 -0.66 -16.91
CA SER A 19 5.92 -2.02 -16.37
C SER A 19 5.13 -2.19 -15.07
N ILE A 20 5.19 -1.20 -14.18
CA ILE A 20 4.43 -1.17 -12.94
C ILE A 20 2.93 -1.15 -13.22
N GLN A 21 2.48 -0.31 -14.15
CA GLN A 21 1.10 -0.25 -14.59
C GLN A 21 0.57 -1.61 -15.06
N LEU A 22 1.32 -2.27 -15.95
CA LEU A 22 0.94 -3.58 -16.50
C LEU A 22 0.93 -4.66 -15.42
N PHE A 23 1.88 -4.62 -14.48
CA PHE A 23 1.92 -5.53 -13.35
C PHE A 23 0.65 -5.42 -12.50
N PHE A 24 0.30 -4.21 -12.06
CA PHE A 24 -0.92 -3.98 -11.28
C PHE A 24 -2.18 -4.34 -12.07
N LYS A 25 -2.26 -3.96 -13.35
CA LYS A 25 -3.39 -4.34 -14.22
C LYS A 25 -3.60 -5.85 -14.23
N LYS A 26 -2.53 -6.61 -14.49
CA LYS A 26 -2.56 -8.07 -14.53
C LYS A 26 -3.06 -8.67 -13.21
N VAL A 27 -2.45 -8.26 -12.09
CA VAL A 27 -2.77 -8.81 -10.77
C VAL A 27 -4.23 -8.54 -10.42
N PHE A 28 -4.67 -7.29 -10.49
CA PHE A 28 -6.02 -6.89 -10.08
C PHE A 28 -7.10 -7.34 -11.08
N THR A 29 -6.81 -7.43 -12.37
CA THR A 29 -7.77 -8.02 -13.34
C THR A 29 -8.04 -9.49 -13.02
N LYS A 30 -7.01 -10.24 -12.62
CA LYS A 30 -7.15 -11.67 -12.28
C LYS A 30 -7.87 -11.88 -10.95
N SER A 31 -7.64 -11.04 -9.95
CA SER A 31 -8.23 -11.18 -8.62
C SER A 31 -9.62 -10.53 -8.49
N ASP A 32 -9.83 -9.35 -9.11
CA ASP A 32 -11.00 -8.49 -8.84
C ASP A 32 -11.76 -8.08 -10.12
N GLY A 33 -11.33 -8.58 -11.28
CA GLY A 33 -11.99 -8.33 -12.56
C GLY A 33 -11.47 -7.11 -13.33
N LYS A 34 -11.91 -6.97 -14.59
CA LYS A 34 -11.40 -5.95 -15.53
C LYS A 34 -11.61 -4.51 -15.05
N LYS A 35 -12.75 -4.20 -14.40
CA LYS A 35 -13.07 -2.86 -13.92
C LYS A 35 -12.03 -2.41 -12.91
N GLU A 36 -11.78 -3.22 -11.88
CA GLU A 36 -10.81 -2.95 -10.82
C GLU A 36 -9.38 -2.91 -11.36
N GLY A 37 -9.00 -3.90 -12.19
CA GLY A 37 -7.70 -3.92 -12.85
C GLY A 37 -7.39 -2.63 -13.61
N ASN A 38 -8.38 -2.04 -14.30
CA ASN A 38 -8.21 -0.76 -15.00
C ASN A 38 -8.05 0.43 -14.04
N ILE A 39 -8.80 0.46 -12.94
CA ILE A 39 -8.73 1.54 -11.95
C ILE A 39 -7.35 1.54 -11.27
N VAL A 40 -6.93 0.37 -10.75
CA VAL A 40 -5.63 0.24 -10.06
C VAL A 40 -4.47 0.46 -11.04
N SER A 41 -4.60 0.00 -12.29
CA SER A 41 -3.63 0.25 -13.36
C SER A 41 -3.40 1.75 -13.59
N LYS A 42 -4.48 2.52 -13.72
CA LYS A 42 -4.40 3.99 -13.90
C LYS A 42 -3.78 4.67 -12.67
N LEU A 43 -4.17 4.24 -11.48
CA LEU A 43 -3.61 4.75 -10.22
C LEU A 43 -2.12 4.47 -10.12
N SER A 44 -1.71 3.20 -10.30
CA SER A 44 -0.32 2.79 -10.21
C SER A 44 0.58 3.48 -11.24
N PHE A 45 0.06 3.74 -12.45
CA PHE A 45 0.77 4.54 -13.44
C PHE A 45 1.02 5.98 -12.98
N LYS A 46 -0.02 6.63 -12.43
CA LYS A 46 0.11 8.00 -11.90
C LYS A 46 1.08 8.06 -10.72
N LEU A 47 1.01 7.09 -9.81
CA LEU A 47 1.95 7.01 -8.69
C LEU A 47 3.38 6.76 -9.15
N ALA A 48 3.58 5.85 -10.10
CA ALA A 48 4.92 5.52 -10.60
C ALA A 48 5.61 6.71 -11.28
N LYS A 49 4.84 7.62 -11.90
CA LYS A 49 5.37 8.89 -12.44
C LYS A 49 5.80 9.90 -11.35
N LEU A 50 5.30 9.74 -10.13
CA LEU A 50 5.59 10.62 -9.01
C LEU A 50 6.63 10.04 -8.05
N ILE A 51 7.29 8.93 -8.40
CA ILE A 51 8.35 8.36 -7.55
C ILE A 51 9.50 9.36 -7.49
N ASP A 52 9.73 9.91 -6.30
CA ASP A 52 10.77 10.88 -6.00
C ASP A 52 11.68 10.43 -4.83
N GLY A 53 11.36 9.27 -4.23
CA GLY A 53 12.07 8.74 -3.06
C GLY A 53 11.67 9.37 -1.73
N GLU A 54 10.80 10.37 -1.74
CA GLU A 54 10.30 11.06 -0.55
C GLU A 54 8.77 11.03 -0.47
N ASN A 55 8.06 11.73 -1.36
CA ASN A 55 6.60 11.79 -1.31
C ASN A 55 5.95 10.51 -1.83
N VAL A 56 6.58 9.88 -2.81
CA VAL A 56 6.16 8.60 -3.38
C VAL A 56 7.37 7.68 -3.50
N ILE A 57 7.31 6.57 -2.80
CA ILE A 57 8.34 5.53 -2.80
C ILE A 57 7.74 4.27 -3.40
N GLY A 58 8.40 3.70 -4.40
CA GLY A 58 8.08 2.39 -4.94
C GLY A 58 9.03 1.33 -4.37
N ILE A 59 8.49 0.16 -4.00
CA ILE A 59 9.30 -0.99 -3.59
C ILE A 59 8.88 -2.18 -4.43
N GLU A 60 9.84 -2.80 -5.08
CA GLU A 60 9.65 -3.97 -5.93
C GLU A 60 10.24 -5.24 -5.30
N ALA A 61 9.53 -6.35 -5.51
CA ALA A 61 10.01 -7.70 -5.25
C ALA A 61 10.22 -8.39 -6.59
N LYS A 62 11.43 -8.90 -6.84
CA LYS A 62 11.81 -9.54 -8.10
C LYS A 62 12.34 -10.93 -7.91
N ILE A 63 11.98 -11.81 -8.85
CA ILE A 63 12.64 -13.10 -9.09
C ILE A 63 13.29 -12.98 -10.46
N LYS A 64 14.64 -13.08 -10.50
CA LYS A 64 15.42 -12.71 -11.70
C LYS A 64 15.09 -11.27 -12.11
N THR A 65 14.61 -11.06 -13.33
CA THR A 65 14.21 -9.75 -13.88
C THR A 65 12.71 -9.45 -13.70
N LYS A 66 11.90 -10.45 -13.32
CA LYS A 66 10.45 -10.34 -13.26
C LYS A 66 9.97 -9.73 -11.95
N ILE A 67 9.11 -8.72 -12.01
CA ILE A 67 8.38 -8.20 -10.86
C ILE A 67 7.34 -9.24 -10.43
N VAL A 68 7.42 -9.68 -9.17
CA VAL A 68 6.49 -10.63 -8.54
C VAL A 68 5.74 -10.03 -7.36
N GLY A 69 6.16 -8.87 -6.87
CA GLY A 69 5.46 -8.08 -5.86
C GLY A 69 5.81 -6.60 -6.01
N TYR A 70 4.88 -5.74 -5.64
CA TYR A 70 5.07 -4.30 -5.67
C TYR A 70 4.20 -3.59 -4.65
N ILE A 71 4.77 -2.58 -4.00
CA ILE A 71 4.05 -1.71 -3.09
C ILE A 71 4.43 -0.26 -3.33
N PHE A 72 3.46 0.64 -3.06
CA PHE A 72 3.74 2.06 -2.94
C PHE A 72 3.63 2.51 -1.49
N LEU A 73 4.55 3.39 -1.10
CA LEU A 73 4.48 4.18 0.11
C LEU A 73 4.30 5.64 -0.31
N THR A 74 3.26 6.29 0.21
CA THR A 74 2.97 7.69 -0.12
C THR A 74 2.83 8.51 1.15
N LYS A 75 3.40 9.70 1.16
CA LYS A 75 3.39 10.60 2.32
C LYS A 75 1.96 11.04 2.64
N LEU A 76 1.57 10.94 3.90
CA LEU A 76 0.37 11.57 4.46
C LEU A 76 0.81 12.78 5.28
N GLN A 77 0.50 13.97 4.78
CA GLN A 77 0.95 15.22 5.37
C GLN A 77 -0.09 15.75 6.37
N TYR A 78 0.17 15.56 7.65
CA TYR A 78 -0.58 16.15 8.75
C TYR A 78 -0.08 17.57 9.05
N LYS A 79 -0.84 18.37 9.81
CA LYS A 79 -0.37 19.68 10.32
C LYS A 79 0.62 19.51 11.47
N GLU A 80 0.43 18.43 12.24
CA GLU A 80 1.31 18.06 13.33
C GLU A 80 2.62 17.46 12.81
N ASP A 81 3.69 17.63 13.56
CA ASP A 81 5.03 17.13 13.22
C ASP A 81 5.15 15.61 13.38
N TYR A 82 4.57 14.88 12.39
CA TYR A 82 4.72 13.44 12.22
C TYR A 82 5.08 13.12 10.79
N LEU A 83 6.09 12.26 10.63
CA LEU A 83 6.40 11.68 9.33
C LEU A 83 5.57 10.40 9.14
N VAL A 84 4.55 10.48 8.33
CA VAL A 84 3.57 9.40 8.12
C VAL A 84 3.52 9.00 6.68
N TYR A 85 3.58 7.69 6.44
CA TYR A 85 3.36 7.12 5.12
C TYR A 85 2.12 6.24 5.07
N TRP A 86 1.55 6.13 3.91
CA TRP A 86 0.44 5.25 3.58
C TRP A 86 0.88 4.17 2.60
N LEU A 87 0.66 2.92 2.96
CA LEU A 87 0.95 1.73 2.20
C LEU A 87 -0.27 1.39 1.33
N ALA A 88 -0.25 1.78 0.07
CA ALA A 88 -1.26 1.46 -0.94
C ALA A 88 -0.83 1.93 -2.34
N PRO A 89 -1.18 1.20 -3.42
CA PRO A 89 -1.65 -0.18 -3.43
C PRO A 89 -0.54 -1.20 -3.17
N VAL A 90 -0.95 -2.40 -2.78
CA VAL A 90 -0.07 -3.57 -2.58
C VAL A 90 -0.47 -4.65 -3.57
N ALA A 91 0.48 -5.27 -4.23
CA ALA A 91 0.23 -6.37 -5.16
C ALA A 91 1.30 -7.45 -5.10
N VAL A 92 0.87 -8.72 -5.17
CA VAL A 92 1.73 -9.89 -5.40
C VAL A 92 1.16 -10.66 -6.57
N ASP A 93 2.01 -11.03 -7.54
CA ASP A 93 1.61 -11.84 -8.71
C ASP A 93 0.89 -13.11 -8.24
N ASN A 94 -0.29 -13.38 -8.79
CA ASN A 94 -1.18 -14.46 -8.37
C ASN A 94 -0.48 -15.83 -8.32
N ASN A 95 0.51 -16.06 -9.18
CA ASN A 95 1.28 -17.31 -9.19
C ASN A 95 2.34 -17.41 -8.07
N PHE A 96 2.58 -16.30 -7.34
CA PHE A 96 3.56 -16.20 -6.26
C PHE A 96 2.94 -15.82 -4.92
N GLN A 97 1.60 -15.79 -4.84
CA GLN A 97 0.88 -15.62 -3.59
C GLN A 97 1.09 -16.81 -2.64
N LYS A 98 0.76 -16.63 -1.35
CA LYS A 98 0.92 -17.66 -0.29
C LYS A 98 2.36 -18.15 -0.08
N GLN A 99 3.36 -17.51 -0.70
CA GLN A 99 4.79 -17.83 -0.56
C GLN A 99 5.54 -16.82 0.34
N GLY A 100 4.81 -15.97 1.07
CA GLY A 100 5.35 -15.02 2.02
C GLY A 100 5.93 -13.74 1.39
N ILE A 101 5.84 -13.54 0.07
CA ILE A 101 6.40 -12.35 -0.61
C ILE A 101 5.75 -11.06 -0.09
N GLY A 102 4.42 -11.05 0.08
CA GLY A 102 3.71 -9.88 0.60
C GLY A 102 4.19 -9.48 2.01
N LYS A 103 4.35 -10.45 2.91
CA LYS A 103 4.90 -10.20 4.24
C LYS A 103 6.34 -9.66 4.17
N LYS A 104 7.19 -10.28 3.34
CA LYS A 104 8.61 -9.90 3.21
C LYS A 104 8.80 -8.51 2.61
N ILE A 105 7.99 -8.11 1.59
CA ILE A 105 8.09 -6.77 1.00
C ILE A 105 7.64 -5.68 1.98
N ILE A 106 6.61 -5.95 2.81
CA ILE A 106 6.19 -5.05 3.88
C ILE A 106 7.27 -4.95 4.96
N GLN A 107 7.89 -6.06 5.35
CA GLN A 107 9.01 -6.05 6.30
C GLN A 107 10.22 -5.24 5.77
N PHE A 108 10.52 -5.36 4.47
CA PHE A 108 11.53 -4.54 3.82
C PHE A 108 11.17 -3.04 3.90
N ALA A 109 9.91 -2.70 3.60
CA ALA A 109 9.41 -1.32 3.73
C ALA A 109 9.55 -0.78 5.16
N LEU A 110 9.15 -1.55 6.17
CA LEU A 110 9.27 -1.14 7.58
C LEU A 110 10.73 -0.92 8.00
N LYS A 111 11.65 -1.79 7.56
CA LYS A 111 13.09 -1.61 7.81
C LYS A 111 13.62 -0.33 7.15
N TYR A 112 13.21 -0.06 5.92
CA TYR A 112 13.55 1.16 5.20
C TYR A 112 13.02 2.40 5.92
N LEU A 113 11.72 2.44 6.23
CA LEU A 113 11.06 3.56 6.88
C LEU A 113 11.64 3.85 8.28
N LYS A 114 12.03 2.82 9.01
CA LYS A 114 12.72 2.97 10.31
C LYS A 114 14.05 3.72 10.16
N LYS A 115 14.85 3.42 9.12
CA LYS A 115 16.09 4.15 8.81
C LYS A 115 15.82 5.60 8.43
N GLN A 116 14.68 5.89 7.81
CA GLN A 116 14.23 7.24 7.46
C GLN A 116 13.57 7.97 8.63
N LYS A 117 13.60 7.42 9.85
CA LYS A 117 12.99 8.00 11.07
C LYS A 117 11.49 8.30 10.92
N VAL A 118 10.78 7.48 10.13
CA VAL A 118 9.33 7.59 9.96
C VAL A 118 8.62 7.23 11.26
N ASP A 119 7.57 7.97 11.60
CA ASP A 119 6.80 7.73 12.80
C ASP A 119 5.74 6.64 12.62
N LEU A 120 4.99 6.70 11.53
CA LEU A 120 3.85 5.81 11.29
C LEU A 120 3.80 5.31 9.85
N LEU A 121 3.44 4.04 9.70
CA LEU A 121 2.97 3.48 8.44
C LEU A 121 1.49 3.14 8.56
N MET A 122 0.66 3.79 7.77
CA MET A 122 -0.78 3.55 7.72
C MET A 122 -1.13 2.64 6.56
N THR A 123 -2.21 1.88 6.68
CA THR A 123 -2.83 1.18 5.55
C THR A 123 -4.35 1.11 5.73
N TYR A 124 -5.06 0.84 4.64
CA TYR A 124 -6.49 0.62 4.66
C TYR A 124 -6.77 -0.70 3.94
N GLY A 125 -7.10 -1.75 4.70
CA GLY A 125 -7.27 -3.08 4.16
C GLY A 125 -7.63 -4.12 5.22
N ASP A 126 -7.52 -5.40 4.88
CA ASP A 126 -7.89 -6.51 5.74
C ASP A 126 -7.01 -6.60 7.01
N PRO A 127 -7.61 -6.44 8.21
CA PRO A 127 -6.87 -6.63 9.45
C PRO A 127 -6.24 -8.01 9.58
N SER A 128 -6.91 -9.08 9.11
CA SER A 128 -6.41 -10.45 9.24
C SER A 128 -5.07 -10.67 8.53
N TYR A 129 -4.83 -9.86 7.50
CA TYR A 129 -3.58 -9.86 6.77
C TYR A 129 -2.52 -8.97 7.39
N TYR A 130 -2.82 -7.69 7.55
CA TYR A 130 -1.83 -6.70 7.94
C TYR A 130 -1.35 -6.87 9.38
N THR A 131 -2.16 -7.42 10.29
CA THR A 131 -1.73 -7.71 11.67
C THR A 131 -0.56 -8.70 11.71
N LYS A 132 -0.46 -9.63 10.75
CA LYS A 132 0.69 -10.55 10.59
C LYS A 132 2.01 -9.83 10.27
N SER A 133 1.94 -8.55 9.87
CA SER A 133 3.09 -7.68 9.61
C SER A 133 3.25 -6.57 10.66
N GLY A 134 2.60 -6.73 11.83
CA GLY A 134 2.73 -5.82 12.96
C GLY A 134 1.82 -4.58 12.91
N PHE A 135 0.87 -4.52 12.00
CA PHE A 135 -0.15 -3.47 12.02
C PHE A 135 -1.17 -3.73 13.13
N LYS A 136 -1.67 -2.66 13.72
CA LYS A 136 -2.74 -2.67 14.72
C LYS A 136 -3.94 -1.90 14.21
N LYS A 137 -5.14 -2.30 14.62
CA LYS A 137 -6.36 -1.53 14.35
C LYS A 137 -6.26 -0.17 15.02
N THR A 138 -6.72 0.85 14.34
CA THR A 138 -6.89 2.20 14.88
C THR A 138 -8.24 2.75 14.44
N ASN A 139 -8.58 3.96 14.84
CA ASN A 139 -9.77 4.62 14.34
C ASN A 139 -9.45 6.06 13.92
N VAL A 140 -10.38 6.65 13.16
CA VAL A 140 -10.22 7.99 12.59
C VAL A 140 -10.28 9.12 13.63
N SER A 141 -10.71 8.84 14.86
CA SER A 141 -10.65 9.80 15.97
C SER A 141 -9.25 9.88 16.60
N ILE A 142 -8.45 8.82 16.48
CA ILE A 142 -7.07 8.75 16.98
C ILE A 142 -6.09 9.20 15.89
N ILE A 143 -6.26 8.68 14.67
CA ILE A 143 -5.46 9.05 13.51
C ILE A 143 -6.42 9.34 12.35
N PRO A 144 -6.73 10.62 12.09
CA PRO A 144 -7.67 10.99 11.04
C PRO A 144 -7.23 10.50 9.65
N ALA A 145 -8.21 9.98 8.89
CA ALA A 145 -7.99 9.63 7.49
C ALA A 145 -8.22 10.85 6.58
N PRO A 146 -7.64 10.88 5.36
CA PRO A 146 -7.85 11.99 4.42
C PRO A 146 -9.32 12.21 4.06
N TYR A 147 -10.08 11.12 3.96
CA TYR A 147 -11.50 11.11 3.61
C TYR A 147 -12.28 10.15 4.49
N LYS A 148 -13.63 10.24 4.42
CA LYS A 148 -14.51 9.29 5.11
C LYS A 148 -14.25 7.87 4.58
N LEU A 149 -14.06 6.93 5.50
CA LEU A 149 -13.85 5.52 5.19
C LEU A 149 -15.20 4.79 5.24
N SER A 150 -15.49 3.97 4.23
CA SER A 150 -16.69 3.14 4.21
C SER A 150 -16.61 1.96 5.19
N GLN A 151 -15.40 1.47 5.47
CA GLN A 151 -15.15 0.37 6.41
C GLN A 151 -14.05 0.74 7.41
N PRO A 152 -14.35 1.54 8.45
CA PRO A 152 -13.34 2.06 9.38
C PRO A 152 -12.49 0.99 10.08
N ILE A 153 -13.01 -0.25 10.21
CA ILE A 153 -12.27 -1.38 10.80
C ILE A 153 -10.98 -1.72 10.03
N GLY A 154 -10.92 -1.36 8.75
CA GLY A 154 -9.74 -1.55 7.90
C GLY A 154 -8.67 -0.46 8.05
N TRP A 155 -8.90 0.57 8.88
CA TRP A 155 -7.89 1.61 9.13
C TRP A 155 -6.86 1.09 10.13
N LEU A 156 -5.62 0.88 9.65
CA LEU A 156 -4.59 0.18 10.40
C LEU A 156 -3.31 1.00 10.47
N VAL A 157 -2.59 0.86 11.56
CA VAL A 157 -1.32 1.56 11.83
C VAL A 157 -0.23 0.58 12.24
N ASN A 158 0.97 0.76 11.68
CA ASN A 158 2.21 0.25 12.24
C ASN A 158 2.98 1.44 12.81
N LYS A 159 3.15 1.45 14.13
CA LYS A 159 3.88 2.49 14.86
C LYS A 159 5.37 2.16 14.81
N ILE A 160 6.15 2.97 14.11
CA ILE A 160 7.59 2.74 13.88
C ILE A 160 8.43 3.45 14.94
N SER A 161 8.04 4.69 15.33
CA SER A 161 8.69 5.43 16.41
C SER A 161 7.96 5.25 17.75
N SER A 162 8.64 5.60 18.84
CA SER A 162 8.05 5.65 20.20
C SER A 162 7.27 6.94 20.48
N LYS A 163 7.24 7.89 19.54
CA LYS A 163 6.59 9.20 19.70
C LYS A 163 5.12 9.04 20.12
N ARG A 164 4.70 9.76 21.17
CA ARG A 164 3.30 9.73 21.64
C ARG A 164 2.39 10.34 20.57
N LEU A 165 1.31 9.66 20.23
CA LEU A 165 0.38 10.13 19.18
C LEU A 165 -0.51 11.26 19.73
N LYS A 166 -0.49 12.40 19.02
CA LYS A 166 -1.35 13.57 19.26
C LYS A 166 -1.74 14.17 17.91
N ILE A 167 -2.41 13.38 17.05
CA ILE A 167 -2.80 13.79 15.70
C ILE A 167 -4.29 14.16 15.71
N LYS A 168 -4.62 15.38 15.30
CA LYS A 168 -6.01 15.88 15.24
C LYS A 168 -6.40 16.33 13.81
N SER A 169 -5.43 16.78 13.03
CA SER A 169 -5.68 17.27 11.68
C SER A 169 -5.94 16.11 10.70
N LYS A 170 -6.75 16.37 9.66
CA LYS A 170 -6.84 15.48 8.52
C LYS A 170 -5.61 15.66 7.63
N PRO A 171 -5.00 14.56 7.15
CA PRO A 171 -3.82 14.69 6.31
C PRO A 171 -4.17 15.07 4.87
N LYS A 172 -3.22 15.73 4.20
CA LYS A 172 -3.20 15.82 2.74
C LYS A 172 -2.50 14.57 2.19
N CYS A 173 -3.08 13.96 1.15
CA CYS A 173 -2.45 12.88 0.42
C CYS A 173 -1.92 13.35 -0.94
N VAL A 174 -1.04 12.56 -1.56
CA VAL A 174 -0.54 12.83 -2.92
C VAL A 174 -1.68 12.88 -3.94
N LEU A 175 -1.50 13.63 -5.03
CA LEU A 175 -2.55 13.95 -6.00
C LEU A 175 -3.35 12.72 -6.51
N PRO A 176 -2.74 11.57 -6.87
CA PRO A 176 -3.49 10.42 -7.33
C PRO A 176 -4.53 9.90 -6.33
N PHE A 177 -4.32 10.11 -5.03
CA PHE A 177 -5.22 9.68 -3.96
C PHE A 177 -6.25 10.73 -3.52
N ARG A 178 -6.28 11.91 -4.14
CA ARG A 178 -7.29 12.94 -3.82
C ARG A 178 -8.68 12.64 -4.37
N ASN A 179 -8.84 11.60 -5.16
CA ASN A 179 -10.14 11.13 -5.60
C ASN A 179 -10.87 10.43 -4.44
N LYS A 180 -11.94 11.04 -3.93
CA LYS A 180 -12.74 10.50 -2.81
C LYS A 180 -13.29 9.10 -3.08
N LYS A 181 -13.57 8.75 -4.36
CA LYS A 181 -14.06 7.42 -4.74
C LYS A 181 -13.08 6.29 -4.39
N LEU A 182 -11.79 6.58 -4.26
CA LEU A 182 -10.79 5.59 -3.84
C LEU A 182 -10.86 5.21 -2.35
N TRP A 183 -11.64 5.94 -1.55
CA TRP A 183 -11.80 5.78 -0.10
C TRP A 183 -13.19 5.26 0.27
N TRP A 184 -14.10 5.23 -0.71
CA TRP A 184 -15.47 4.81 -0.53
C TRP A 184 -15.72 3.48 -1.25
N PHE A 185 -16.09 2.45 -0.49
CA PHE A 185 -16.43 1.14 -1.02
C PHE A 185 -17.95 0.96 -0.98
N ASN A 186 -18.57 0.89 -2.14
CA ASN A 186 -19.93 0.39 -2.25
C ASN A 186 -19.88 -1.13 -2.42
N LYS A 187 -20.68 -1.88 -1.67
CA LYS A 187 -20.81 -3.33 -1.85
C LYS A 187 -21.25 -3.71 -3.28
N SER A 188 -21.94 -2.79 -3.97
CA SER A 188 -22.44 -2.96 -5.34
C SER A 188 -21.51 -2.39 -6.41
N GLU A 189 -20.59 -1.47 -6.08
CA GLU A 189 -19.62 -0.89 -7.00
C GLU A 189 -18.23 -1.07 -6.42
N CYS A 190 -17.54 -2.09 -6.91
CA CYS A 190 -16.20 -2.46 -6.49
C CYS A 190 -15.20 -1.31 -6.56
N GLY A 191 -14.79 -0.82 -5.42
CA GLY A 191 -13.71 0.18 -5.27
C GLY A 191 -12.45 -0.46 -4.72
N LEU A 192 -11.36 0.03 -5.14
CA LEU A 192 -9.92 -0.16 -5.13
C LEU A 192 -9.26 -1.01 -4.04
N ILE A 193 -9.87 -1.36 -2.92
CA ILE A 193 -9.08 -1.91 -1.79
C ILE A 193 -9.76 -3.09 -1.08
N CYS A 194 -11.02 -3.43 -1.36
CA CYS A 194 -11.77 -4.39 -0.55
C CYS A 194 -12.80 -5.24 -1.29
N HIS A 195 -12.55 -5.70 -2.49
CA HIS A 195 -13.30 -6.84 -2.98
C HIS A 195 -12.56 -8.12 -2.62
N LYS A 196 -13.14 -8.82 -1.66
CA LYS A 196 -12.61 -10.06 -1.09
C LYS A 196 -11.34 -9.83 -0.25
N TRP A 197 -11.53 -9.48 0.99
CA TRP A 197 -10.52 -9.58 2.05
C TRP A 197 -9.77 -10.91 2.08
N ASN A 198 -10.20 -11.89 1.27
CA ASN A 198 -9.67 -13.25 1.22
C ASN A 198 -8.80 -13.60 0.00
N LEU A 199 -8.57 -12.70 -0.98
CA LEU A 199 -7.93 -13.11 -2.24
C LEU A 199 -6.48 -12.62 -2.47
N PHE A 200 -5.93 -11.81 -1.59
CA PHE A 200 -4.54 -11.31 -1.77
C PHE A 200 -3.48 -12.18 -1.11
N PHE A 201 -3.86 -13.33 -0.53
CA PHE A 201 -2.91 -14.12 0.27
C PHE A 201 -3.05 -15.62 0.05
#